data_60bef0e69934997bdc0f527191c114da
#
_entry.id   60bef0e69934997bdc0f527191c114da
#
_cell.length_a   1.000
_cell.length_b   1.000
_cell.length_c   1.000
_cell.angle_alpha   90.00
_cell.angle_beta   90.00
_cell.angle_gamma   90.00
#
_symmetry.space_group_name_H-M   'P 1'
#
loop_
_entity.id
_entity.type
_entity.pdbx_description
1 polymer ?
#
loop_
_entity_poly.entity_id
_entity_poly.type
_entity_poly.pdbx_seq_one_letter_code
_entity_poly.pdbx_strand_id
1 'polypeptide(L)'
;MFVAGNFAESMQKIYDDYEKEYGVKPIIYTGYKFKLHYLNTPAFNEYPYWIAHYYVEKLEYKGKWNFWQHTDCGKVTGIKGNVDCNIFNGSFEDLMNLTIPEQEDDYTYPEDSL
;
A
#
# COMPACT_ATOMS: atom_id res chain seq x y z
N MET A 1 4.73 11.94 24.43
CA MET A 1 6.01 11.58 23.81
C MET A 1 5.85 10.28 23.03
N PHE A 2 6.30 10.27 21.82
CA PHE A 2 6.23 9.09 20.96
C PHE A 2 7.35 8.10 21.30
N VAL A 3 6.98 6.85 21.56
CA VAL A 3 7.93 5.77 21.83
C VAL A 3 7.82 4.72 20.73
N ALA A 4 8.92 4.45 20.04
CA ALA A 4 8.93 3.56 18.86
C ALA A 4 8.38 2.16 19.16
N GLY A 5 8.68 1.60 20.32
CA GLY A 5 8.16 0.29 20.74
C GLY A 5 6.64 0.28 20.85
N ASN A 6 6.07 1.32 21.48
CA ASN A 6 4.62 1.43 21.63
C ASN A 6 3.94 1.64 20.28
N PHE A 7 4.57 2.40 19.39
CA PHE A 7 4.08 2.59 18.03
C PHE A 7 4.03 1.26 17.28
N ALA A 8 5.11 0.48 17.32
CA ALA A 8 5.18 -0.80 16.61
C ALA A 8 4.12 -1.78 17.11
N GLU A 9 3.94 -1.88 18.43
CA GLU A 9 2.92 -2.76 19.01
C GLU A 9 1.50 -2.34 18.63
N SER A 10 1.22 -1.05 18.69
CA SER A 10 -0.10 -0.51 18.34
C SER A 10 -0.43 -0.73 16.87
N MET A 11 0.53 -0.49 15.99
CA MET A 11 0.35 -0.70 14.56
C MET A 11 0.20 -2.17 14.22
N GLN A 12 0.98 -3.04 14.88
CA GLN A 12 0.88 -4.48 14.66
C GLN A 12 -0.52 -4.99 14.99
N LYS A 13 -1.10 -4.52 16.10
CA LYS A 13 -2.45 -4.92 16.48
C LYS A 13 -3.49 -4.49 15.44
N ILE A 14 -3.38 -3.27 14.95
CA ILE A 14 -4.29 -2.76 13.91
C ILE A 14 -4.18 -3.60 12.64
N TYR A 15 -2.96 -3.93 12.22
CA TYR A 15 -2.71 -4.72 11.02
C TYR A 15 -3.20 -6.17 11.18
N ASP A 16 -3.02 -6.77 12.35
CA ASP A 16 -3.52 -8.11 12.62
C ASP A 16 -5.04 -8.16 12.58
N ASP A 17 -5.71 -7.17 13.17
CA ASP A 17 -7.17 -7.07 13.12
C ASP A 17 -7.68 -6.89 11.69
N TYR A 18 -6.97 -6.11 10.88
CA TYR A 18 -7.29 -5.94 9.47
C TYR A 18 -7.18 -7.25 8.71
N GLU A 19 -6.09 -7.99 8.91
CA GLU A 19 -5.89 -9.27 8.22
C GLU A 19 -6.96 -10.29 8.60
N LYS A 20 -7.35 -10.31 9.87
CA LYS A 20 -8.45 -11.16 10.34
C LYS A 20 -9.76 -10.85 9.63
N GLU A 21 -10.06 -9.56 9.49
CA GLU A 21 -11.34 -9.12 8.90
C GLU A 21 -11.40 -9.37 7.40
N TYR A 22 -10.31 -9.12 6.67
CA TYR A 22 -10.32 -9.09 5.22
C TYR A 22 -9.60 -10.26 4.56
N GLY A 23 -8.90 -11.10 5.31
CA GLY A 23 -8.21 -12.27 4.79
C GLY A 23 -6.91 -11.98 4.05
N VAL A 24 -6.50 -10.73 3.99
CA VAL A 24 -5.23 -10.30 3.39
C VAL A 24 -4.57 -9.28 4.28
N LYS A 25 -3.24 -9.19 4.20
CA LYS A 25 -2.49 -8.17 4.92
C LYS A 25 -2.79 -6.79 4.33
N PRO A 26 -2.85 -5.74 5.18
CA PRO A 26 -2.97 -4.38 4.67
C PRO A 26 -1.73 -3.98 3.89
N ILE A 27 -1.91 -3.09 2.92
CA ILE A 27 -0.80 -2.44 2.23
C ILE A 27 -0.38 -1.24 3.05
N ILE A 28 0.89 -1.16 3.42
CA ILE A 28 1.39 -0.03 4.21
C ILE A 28 1.85 1.05 3.25
N TYR A 29 1.13 2.18 3.25
CA TYR A 29 1.53 3.37 2.51
C TYR A 29 2.42 4.22 3.40
N THR A 30 3.62 4.55 2.92
CA THR A 30 4.57 5.30 3.72
C THR A 30 5.56 6.04 2.83
N GLY A 31 6.09 7.14 3.36
CA GLY A 31 7.22 7.80 2.75
C GLY A 31 8.50 6.98 2.90
N TYR A 32 9.42 7.17 1.98
CA TYR A 32 10.69 6.45 1.95
C TYR A 32 11.45 6.56 3.27
N LYS A 33 11.61 7.78 3.78
CA LYS A 33 12.36 8.01 5.03
C LYS A 33 11.65 7.45 6.24
N PHE A 34 10.35 7.56 6.30
CA PHE A 34 9.57 7.03 7.40
C PHE A 34 9.70 5.51 7.49
N LYS A 35 9.67 4.82 6.34
CA LYS A 35 9.89 3.38 6.29
C LYS A 35 11.24 3.01 6.90
N LEU A 36 12.29 3.73 6.54
CA LEU A 36 13.63 3.45 7.03
C LEU A 36 13.79 3.68 8.53
N HIS A 37 13.12 4.70 9.06
CA HIS A 37 13.31 5.11 10.45
C HIS A 37 12.35 4.44 11.43
N TYR A 38 11.11 4.17 11.04
CA TYR A 38 10.08 3.73 11.97
C TYR A 38 9.49 2.36 11.66
N LEU A 39 9.59 1.89 10.43
CA LEU A 39 9.02 0.62 10.01
C LEU A 39 10.09 -0.41 9.65
N ASN A 40 11.32 -0.18 10.09
CA ASN A 40 12.45 -1.04 9.79
C ASN A 40 12.64 -2.08 10.89
N THR A 41 11.61 -2.88 11.16
CA THR A 41 11.68 -3.99 12.08
C THR A 41 11.17 -5.26 11.40
N PRO A 42 11.61 -6.44 11.82
CA PRO A 42 11.17 -7.70 11.21
C PRO A 42 9.64 -7.86 11.20
N ALA A 43 8.94 -7.33 12.19
CA ALA A 43 7.48 -7.43 12.27
C ALA A 43 6.78 -6.81 11.09
N PHE A 44 7.35 -5.78 10.47
CA PHE A 44 6.75 -5.08 9.33
C PHE A 44 7.29 -5.53 7.97
N ASN A 45 8.24 -6.45 7.93
CA ASN A 45 8.85 -6.87 6.66
C ASN A 45 7.94 -7.79 5.82
N GLU A 46 6.92 -8.36 6.42
CA GLU A 46 6.01 -9.27 5.72
C GLU A 46 4.84 -8.57 5.02
N TYR A 47 4.68 -7.27 5.24
CA TYR A 47 3.58 -6.51 4.66
C TYR A 47 3.93 -6.02 3.26
N PRO A 48 2.93 -5.91 2.36
CA PRO A 48 3.14 -5.20 1.11
C PRO A 48 3.29 -3.70 1.37
N TYR A 49 4.12 -3.06 0.57
CA TYR A 49 4.45 -1.65 0.75
C TYR A 49 4.13 -0.82 -0.46
N TRP A 50 3.61 0.36 -0.21
CA TRP A 50 3.40 1.42 -1.18
C TRP A 50 4.24 2.61 -0.75
N ILE A 51 5.38 2.80 -1.42
CA ILE A 51 6.39 3.78 -1.01
C ILE A 51 6.21 5.06 -1.80
N ALA A 52 6.09 6.18 -1.09
CA ALA A 52 6.10 7.51 -1.70
C ALA A 52 7.53 8.03 -1.71
N HIS A 53 8.06 8.28 -2.90
CA HIS A 53 9.40 8.83 -3.09
C HIS A 53 9.43 9.61 -4.40
N TYR A 54 9.38 10.94 -4.31
CA TYR A 54 9.19 11.81 -5.47
C TYR A 54 10.50 12.38 -5.98
N TYR A 55 10.49 12.82 -7.24
CA TYR A 55 11.58 13.57 -7.87
C TYR A 55 12.89 12.79 -7.95
N VAL A 56 12.81 11.49 -8.06
CA VAL A 56 13.95 10.61 -8.29
C VAL A 56 13.68 9.78 -9.54
N GLU A 57 14.73 9.49 -10.30
CA GLU A 57 14.59 8.66 -11.51
C GLU A 57 14.27 7.22 -11.17
N LYS A 58 14.63 6.79 -9.98
CA LYS A 58 14.56 5.42 -9.54
C LYS A 58 14.36 5.39 -8.03
N LEU A 59 13.52 4.49 -7.57
CA LEU A 59 13.30 4.32 -6.15
C LEU A 59 14.59 3.90 -5.45
N GLU A 60 15.03 4.68 -4.48
CA GLU A 60 16.29 4.44 -3.76
C GLU A 60 16.15 3.39 -2.66
N TYR A 61 14.91 3.10 -2.25
CA TYR A 61 14.63 2.07 -1.25
C TYR A 61 14.99 0.68 -1.80
N LYS A 62 15.91 0.00 -1.12
CA LYS A 62 16.44 -1.28 -1.58
C LYS A 62 15.71 -2.50 -1.02
N GLY A 63 14.73 -2.27 -0.14
CA GLY A 63 13.92 -3.33 0.40
C GLY A 63 12.79 -3.75 -0.54
N LYS A 64 11.95 -4.65 -0.04
CA LYS A 64 10.77 -5.10 -0.79
C LYS A 64 9.72 -3.99 -0.88
N TRP A 65 9.20 -3.76 -2.09
CA TRP A 65 8.11 -2.82 -2.31
C TRP A 65 7.19 -3.35 -3.39
N ASN A 66 5.93 -2.92 -3.33
CA ASN A 66 4.90 -3.35 -4.27
C ASN A 66 4.45 -2.20 -5.16
N PHE A 67 4.27 -1.01 -4.58
CA PHE A 67 3.92 0.19 -5.31
C PHE A 67 4.92 1.30 -5.01
N TRP A 68 5.22 2.08 -6.03
CA TRP A 68 6.02 3.28 -5.89
C TRP A 68 5.23 4.47 -6.41
N GLN A 69 4.82 5.36 -5.51
CA GLN A 69 4.24 6.64 -5.87
C GLN A 69 5.40 7.59 -6.20
N HIS A 70 5.61 7.83 -7.48
CA HIS A 70 6.79 8.55 -7.93
C HIS A 70 6.57 10.03 -8.14
N THR A 71 5.31 10.50 -8.17
CA THR A 71 5.00 11.92 -8.27
C THR A 71 3.59 12.21 -7.75
N ASP A 72 3.40 13.41 -7.24
CA ASP A 72 2.10 13.99 -6.92
C ASP A 72 1.74 15.13 -7.88
N CYS A 73 2.56 15.36 -8.90
CA CYS A 73 2.42 16.45 -9.88
C CYS A 73 2.23 15.92 -11.31
N GLY A 74 1.75 14.69 -11.46
CA GLY A 74 1.49 14.11 -12.76
C GLY A 74 0.37 14.83 -13.50
N LYS A 75 0.39 14.72 -14.82
CA LYS A 75 -0.64 15.28 -15.69
C LYS A 75 -1.23 14.19 -16.54
N VAL A 76 -2.56 14.15 -16.58
CA VAL A 76 -3.32 13.19 -17.38
C VAL A 76 -4.30 13.96 -18.25
N THR A 77 -4.30 13.65 -19.55
CA THR A 77 -5.22 14.28 -20.49
C THR A 77 -6.67 14.06 -20.05
N GLY A 78 -7.44 15.13 -19.98
CA GLY A 78 -8.82 15.08 -19.56
C GLY A 78 -9.05 15.30 -18.06
N ILE A 79 -7.97 15.35 -17.28
CA ILE A 79 -8.07 15.65 -15.84
C ILE A 79 -7.41 17.00 -15.58
N LYS A 80 -8.15 17.89 -14.91
CA LYS A 80 -7.61 19.17 -14.47
C LYS A 80 -6.81 18.98 -13.18
N GLY A 81 -5.67 19.66 -13.12
CA GLY A 81 -4.82 19.63 -11.93
C GLY A 81 -3.87 18.46 -11.90
N ASN A 82 -3.23 18.32 -10.76
CA ASN A 82 -2.21 17.31 -10.55
C ASN A 82 -2.81 15.98 -10.14
N VAL A 83 -2.16 14.91 -10.55
CA VAL A 83 -2.54 13.55 -10.14
C VAL A 83 -1.32 12.82 -9.62
N ASP A 84 -1.56 11.87 -8.74
CA ASP A 84 -0.52 10.95 -8.30
C ASP A 84 -0.29 9.90 -9.36
N CYS A 85 0.98 9.54 -9.58
CA CYS A 85 1.33 8.47 -10.51
C CYS A 85 2.14 7.41 -9.78
N ASN A 86 1.85 6.15 -10.08
CA ASN A 86 2.41 5.01 -9.39
C ASN A 86 2.91 3.96 -10.35
N ILE A 87 3.90 3.19 -9.90
CA ILE A 87 4.39 2.01 -10.60
C ILE A 87 4.15 0.81 -9.70
N PHE A 88 3.56 -0.26 -10.24
CA PHE A 88 3.44 -1.53 -9.53
C PHE A 88 4.62 -2.42 -9.88
N ASN A 89 5.22 -3.02 -8.85
CA ASN A 89 6.38 -3.91 -8.99
C ASN A 89 5.92 -5.37 -9.06
N GLY A 90 5.46 -5.79 -10.22
CA GLY A 90 4.99 -7.16 -10.38
C GLY A 90 4.09 -7.34 -11.59
N SER A 91 3.53 -8.54 -11.72
CA SER A 91 2.60 -8.90 -12.77
C SER A 91 1.16 -8.54 -12.37
N PHE A 92 0.23 -8.66 -13.32
CA PHE A 92 -1.20 -8.52 -13.02
C PHE A 92 -1.66 -9.55 -11.98
N GLU A 93 -1.14 -10.77 -12.08
CA GLU A 93 -1.45 -11.81 -11.09
C GLU A 93 -0.98 -11.43 -9.69
N ASP A 94 0.24 -10.87 -9.58
CA ASP A 94 0.76 -10.38 -8.30
C ASP A 94 -0.14 -9.29 -7.74
N LEU A 95 -0.64 -8.40 -8.59
CA LEU A 95 -1.56 -7.35 -8.18
C LEU A 95 -2.87 -7.94 -7.66
N MET A 96 -3.42 -8.91 -8.35
CA MET A 96 -4.67 -9.55 -7.94
C MET A 96 -4.53 -10.27 -6.60
N ASN A 97 -3.34 -10.81 -6.29
CA ASN A 97 -3.08 -11.47 -5.01
C ASN A 97 -3.09 -10.51 -3.82
N LEU A 98 -3.01 -9.21 -4.07
CA LEU A 98 -3.12 -8.20 -3.02
C LEU A 98 -4.55 -7.77 -2.75
N THR A 99 -5.50 -8.19 -3.56
CA THR A 99 -6.90 -7.81 -3.40
C THR A 99 -7.57 -8.68 -2.36
N ILE A 100 -8.64 -8.15 -1.78
CA ILE A 100 -9.48 -8.90 -0.85
C ILE A 100 -10.09 -10.09 -1.61
N PRO A 101 -9.98 -11.34 -1.09
CA PRO A 101 -10.56 -12.49 -1.77
C PRO A 101 -12.05 -12.31 -2.03
N GLU A 102 -12.50 -12.81 -3.19
CA GLU A 102 -13.92 -12.79 -3.51
C GLU A 102 -14.68 -13.55 -2.43
N GLN A 103 -15.63 -12.88 -1.82
CA GLN A 103 -16.51 -13.49 -0.83
C GLN A 103 -17.85 -13.75 -1.46
N GLU A 104 -18.45 -14.88 -1.12
CA GLU A 104 -19.85 -15.10 -1.41
C GLU A 104 -20.65 -14.13 -0.55
N ASP A 105 -20.95 -12.99 -1.10
CA ASP A 105 -21.83 -12.06 -0.43
C ASP A 105 -23.25 -12.23 -0.96
N ASP A 106 -24.22 -11.84 -0.16
CA ASP A 106 -25.62 -11.88 -0.54
C ASP A 106 -26.02 -10.75 -1.47
N TYR A 107 -25.05 -9.93 -1.87
CA TYR A 107 -25.31 -8.77 -2.70
C TYR A 107 -25.23 -9.15 -4.18
N THR A 108 -26.37 -9.06 -4.84
CA THR A 108 -26.45 -9.28 -6.28
C THR A 108 -26.59 -7.93 -6.97
N TYR A 109 -25.65 -7.62 -7.87
CA TYR A 109 -25.74 -6.37 -8.64
C TYR A 109 -26.92 -6.46 -9.61
N PRO A 110 -27.78 -5.44 -9.68
CA PRO A 110 -28.80 -5.39 -10.72
C PRO A 110 -28.15 -5.46 -12.11
N GLU A 111 -28.76 -6.20 -13.03
CA GLU A 111 -28.22 -6.36 -14.38
C GLU A 111 -28.06 -5.04 -15.12
N ASP A 112 -28.96 -4.11 -14.89
CA ASP A 112 -28.95 -2.79 -15.53
C ASP A 112 -28.02 -1.79 -14.86
N SER A 113 -27.24 -2.20 -13.85
CA SER A 113 -26.22 -1.35 -13.24
C SER A 113 -24.86 -1.45 -13.94
N LEU A 114 -24.75 -2.27 -14.96
CA LEU A 114 -23.50 -2.47 -15.71
C LEU A 114 -23.43 -1.56 -16.93
#